data_153dba4c3e3f69e9c97c74cbd6eeb9e4
#
_entry.id   153dba4c3e3f69e9c97c74cbd6eeb9e4
#
_cell.length_a   1.000
_cell.length_b   1.000
_cell.length_c   1.000
_cell.angle_alpha   90.00
_cell.angle_beta   90.00
_cell.angle_gamma   90.00
#
_symmetry.space_group_name_H-M   'P 1'
#
loop_
_entity.id
_entity.type
_entity.pdbx_description
1 polymer ?
#
loop_
_entity_poly.entity_id
_entity_poly.type
_entity_poly.pdbx_seq_one_letter_code
_entity_poly.pdbx_strand_id
1 'polypeptide(L)'
;VLRRGAPLADRLTARMVELYGLPQPLRLDLQVKRYADDLTLLHPETLLTEQAQHAALDLRGSTVLVVDDVLYTGHSLLRVVEYLARKQPAAIRVACLVDRVTTRLPVHADVVGARLGIAPPDIIECHVPPYEPDFRIELVQPARPQ
;
A
#
# COMPACT_ATOMS: atom_id res chain seq x y z
N VAL A 1 1.17 4.33 1.43
CA VAL A 1 1.03 3.65 2.73
C VAL A 1 2.42 3.45 3.34
N LEU A 2 2.61 3.81 4.60
CA LEU A 2 3.88 3.61 5.30
C LEU A 2 4.08 2.10 5.62
N ARG A 3 5.29 1.59 5.59
CA ARG A 3 6.59 2.27 5.45
C ARG A 3 7.10 2.25 4.01
N ARG A 4 7.19 1.08 3.36
CA ARG A 4 7.82 0.91 2.06
C ARG A 4 7.02 1.48 0.90
N GLY A 5 5.71 1.66 1.06
CA GLY A 5 4.89 2.38 0.09
C GLY A 5 5.31 3.84 -0.10
N ALA A 6 5.88 4.48 0.93
CA ALA A 6 6.33 5.87 0.84
C ALA A 6 7.48 6.06 -0.18
N PRO A 7 8.65 5.39 -0.05
CA PRO A 7 9.72 5.54 -1.04
C PRO A 7 9.33 4.99 -2.43
N LEU A 8 8.44 4.02 -2.51
CA LEU A 8 7.88 3.57 -3.79
C LEU A 8 7.05 4.67 -4.45
N ALA A 9 6.22 5.38 -3.67
CA ALA A 9 5.44 6.52 -4.15
C ALA A 9 6.36 7.66 -4.62
N ASP A 10 7.47 7.93 -3.93
CA ASP A 10 8.46 8.93 -4.35
C ASP A 10 9.05 8.59 -5.73
N ARG A 11 9.45 7.33 -5.92
CA ARG A 11 9.99 6.87 -7.20
C ARG A 11 8.95 6.95 -8.32
N LEU A 12 7.73 6.49 -8.05
CA LEU A 12 6.64 6.53 -9.02
C LEU A 12 6.30 7.97 -9.41
N THR A 13 6.16 8.86 -8.42
CA THR A 13 5.89 10.28 -8.65
C THR A 13 7.00 10.95 -9.47
N ALA A 14 8.27 10.72 -9.10
CA ALA A 14 9.40 11.29 -9.85
C ALA A 14 9.38 10.85 -11.31
N ARG A 15 9.11 9.58 -11.58
CA ARG A 15 9.01 9.06 -12.96
C ARG A 15 7.81 9.63 -13.71
N MET A 16 6.69 9.81 -13.07
CA MET A 16 5.50 10.41 -13.70
C MET A 16 5.75 11.87 -14.06
N VAL A 17 6.36 12.63 -13.16
CA VAL A 17 6.74 14.03 -13.42
C VAL A 17 7.75 14.11 -14.57
N GLU A 18 8.80 13.28 -14.53
CA GLU A 18 9.85 13.25 -15.56
C GLU A 18 9.31 12.89 -16.94
N LEU A 19 8.50 11.83 -17.04
CA LEU A 19 8.06 11.28 -18.32
C LEU A 19 6.89 12.04 -18.94
N TYR A 20 6.02 12.62 -18.11
CA TYR A 20 4.75 13.20 -18.57
C TYR A 20 4.62 14.69 -18.26
N GLY A 21 5.61 15.30 -17.62
CA GLY A 21 5.58 16.73 -17.27
C GLY A 21 4.43 17.09 -16.31
N LEU A 22 3.99 16.14 -15.50
CA LEU A 22 2.88 16.37 -14.55
C LEU A 22 3.33 17.29 -13.42
N PRO A 23 2.42 18.11 -12.87
CA PRO A 23 2.72 18.84 -11.65
C PRO A 23 2.95 17.87 -10.50
N GLN A 24 3.76 18.29 -9.52
CA GLN A 24 4.03 17.50 -8.32
C GLN A 24 2.72 17.21 -7.59
N PRO A 25 2.33 15.93 -7.41
CA PRO A 25 1.12 15.58 -6.69
C PRO A 25 1.21 15.95 -5.20
N LEU A 26 0.07 16.25 -4.61
CA LEU A 26 -0.04 16.37 -3.16
C LEU A 26 0.21 14.99 -2.51
N ARG A 27 0.95 14.99 -1.41
CA ARG A 27 1.36 13.78 -0.71
C ARG A 27 0.60 13.56 0.58
N LEU A 28 0.10 12.35 0.79
CA LEU A 28 -0.48 11.87 2.04
C LEU A 28 0.23 10.58 2.47
N ASP A 29 0.92 10.62 3.60
CA ASP A 29 1.53 9.43 4.18
C ASP A 29 0.62 8.86 5.27
N LEU A 30 0.07 7.68 5.02
CA LEU A 30 -0.89 7.01 5.89
C LEU A 30 -0.25 5.79 6.54
N GLN A 31 -0.27 5.72 7.86
CA GLN A 31 0.19 4.56 8.60
C GLN A 31 -0.98 3.68 9.00
N VAL A 32 -0.97 2.43 8.53
CA VAL A 32 -1.88 1.39 8.98
C VAL A 32 -1.15 0.50 9.97
N LYS A 33 -1.62 0.46 11.20
CA LYS A 33 -1.07 -0.50 12.18
C LYS A 33 -1.47 -1.90 11.75
N ARG A 34 -0.51 -2.71 11.35
CA ARG A 34 -0.69 -4.14 11.15
C ARG A 34 -0.64 -4.79 12.53
N TYR A 35 -1.76 -5.33 12.98
CA TYR A 35 -1.71 -6.35 14.00
C TYR A 35 -1.28 -7.64 13.35
N ALA A 36 -0.50 -8.46 14.10
CA ALA A 36 0.02 -9.73 13.66
C ALA A 36 -1.03 -10.54 12.88
N ASP A 37 -0.59 -11.36 11.94
CA ASP A 37 -1.42 -12.19 11.04
C ASP A 37 -2.44 -13.11 11.74
N ASP A 38 -2.42 -13.13 13.05
CA ASP A 38 -3.43 -13.71 13.91
C ASP A 38 -4.64 -12.77 13.93
N LEU A 39 -5.68 -13.17 13.21
CA LEU A 39 -7.00 -12.53 13.16
C LEU A 39 -7.75 -12.55 14.51
N THR A 40 -7.06 -12.67 15.60
CA THR A 40 -7.58 -12.36 16.91
C THR A 40 -7.75 -10.85 16.99
N LEU A 41 -8.99 -10.42 16.89
CA LEU A 41 -9.49 -9.08 17.15
C LEU A 41 -9.04 -8.60 18.54
N LEU A 42 -7.76 -8.28 18.72
CA LEU A 42 -7.25 -7.72 19.95
C LEU A 42 -7.71 -6.28 20.19
N HIS A 43 -8.09 -5.56 19.11
CA HIS A 43 -8.83 -4.29 19.22
C HIS A 43 -9.65 -4.05 17.94
N PRO A 44 -10.93 -3.63 18.04
CA PRO A 44 -11.79 -3.35 16.89
C PRO A 44 -11.37 -2.11 16.11
N GLU A 45 -10.35 -1.39 16.55
CA GLU A 45 -9.83 -0.19 15.91
C GLU A 45 -8.46 -0.48 15.32
N THR A 46 -8.44 -0.92 14.07
CA THR A 46 -7.23 -0.76 13.24
C THR A 46 -7.09 0.75 13.01
N LEU A 47 -6.39 1.42 13.92
CA LEU A 47 -6.24 2.86 13.87
C LEU A 47 -5.33 3.21 12.69
N LEU A 48 -5.95 3.73 11.64
CA LEU A 48 -5.26 4.56 10.69
C LEU A 48 -4.80 5.81 11.44
N THR A 49 -3.50 5.98 11.65
CA THR A 49 -2.99 7.18 12.31
C THR A 49 -3.02 8.32 11.31
N GLU A 50 -3.93 9.23 11.52
CA GLU A 50 -4.05 10.45 10.76
C GLU A 50 -3.14 11.51 11.36
N GLN A 51 -2.29 12.13 10.53
CA GLN A 51 -1.59 13.34 10.94
C GLN A 51 -2.59 14.50 10.91
N ALA A 52 -2.54 15.40 11.90
CA ALA A 52 -3.49 16.49 12.05
C ALA A 52 -3.64 17.36 10.77
N GLN A 53 -2.58 17.50 10.00
CA GLN A 53 -2.59 18.21 8.71
C GLN A 53 -3.43 17.50 7.63
N HIS A 54 -3.68 16.21 7.76
CA HIS A 54 -4.50 15.44 6.81
C HIS A 54 -5.98 15.50 7.13
N ALA A 55 -6.33 15.77 8.38
CA ALA A 55 -7.73 15.81 8.82
C ALA A 55 -8.54 16.90 8.07
N ALA A 56 -7.93 18.07 7.86
CA ALA A 56 -8.55 19.21 7.20
C ALA A 56 -8.48 19.17 5.65
N LEU A 57 -7.83 18.15 5.07
CA LEU A 57 -7.63 18.08 3.63
C LEU A 57 -8.92 17.71 2.90
N ASP A 58 -9.34 18.57 1.98
CA ASP A 58 -10.46 18.31 1.08
C ASP A 58 -9.96 17.62 -0.20
N LEU A 59 -10.49 16.43 -0.47
CA LEU A 59 -10.13 15.64 -1.66
C LEU A 59 -11.21 15.68 -2.74
N ARG A 60 -12.29 16.45 -2.55
CA ARG A 60 -13.37 16.54 -3.54
C ARG A 60 -12.84 16.96 -4.90
N GLY A 61 -13.29 16.27 -5.95
CA GLY A 61 -12.84 16.50 -7.33
C GLY A 61 -11.46 15.95 -7.66
N SER A 62 -10.71 15.43 -6.68
CA SER A 62 -9.38 14.86 -6.89
C SER A 62 -9.42 13.36 -7.20
N THR A 63 -8.50 12.89 -8.02
CA THR A 63 -8.17 11.47 -8.13
C THR A 63 -7.02 11.15 -7.19
N VAL A 64 -7.23 10.19 -6.30
CA VAL A 64 -6.23 9.74 -5.32
C VAL A 64 -5.60 8.45 -5.79
N LEU A 65 -4.28 8.39 -5.86
CA LEU A 65 -3.53 7.17 -6.08
C LEU A 65 -2.96 6.67 -4.76
N VAL A 66 -3.47 5.53 -4.31
CA VAL A 66 -2.91 4.80 -3.16
C VAL A 66 -1.72 3.98 -3.64
N VAL A 67 -0.58 4.12 -2.99
CA VAL A 67 0.63 3.35 -3.31
C VAL A 67 1.04 2.52 -2.11
N ASP A 68 1.20 1.23 -2.31
CA ASP A 68 1.67 0.27 -1.31
C ASP A 68 2.69 -0.70 -1.92
N ASP A 69 3.49 -1.36 -1.09
CA ASP A 69 4.49 -2.32 -1.58
C ASP A 69 3.85 -3.68 -1.92
N VAL A 70 3.07 -4.25 -1.01
CA VAL A 70 2.47 -5.58 -1.17
C VAL A 70 0.98 -5.57 -0.90
N LEU A 71 0.21 -6.09 -1.84
CA LEU A 71 -1.19 -6.45 -1.62
C LEU A 71 -1.27 -7.92 -1.22
N TYR A 72 -1.66 -8.16 0.04
CA TYR A 72 -1.78 -9.51 0.61
C TYR A 72 -3.23 -9.91 0.81
N THR A 73 -3.80 -9.73 2.01
CA THR A 73 -5.18 -10.09 2.29
C THR A 73 -6.19 -9.03 1.89
N GLY A 74 -5.75 -7.79 1.75
CA GLY A 74 -6.58 -6.63 1.40
C GLY A 74 -7.10 -5.83 2.59
N HIS A 75 -6.89 -6.28 3.83
CA HIS A 75 -7.41 -5.58 5.01
C HIS A 75 -6.83 -4.17 5.17
N SER A 76 -5.52 -4.02 5.03
CA SER A 76 -4.88 -2.70 5.10
C SER A 76 -5.36 -1.77 4.00
N LEU A 77 -5.46 -2.29 2.78
CA LEU A 77 -5.97 -1.51 1.64
C LEU A 77 -7.41 -1.06 1.87
N LEU A 78 -8.28 -1.95 2.37
CA LEU A 78 -9.66 -1.60 2.67
C LEU A 78 -9.75 -0.43 3.67
N ARG A 79 -8.94 -0.45 4.73
CA ARG A 79 -8.90 0.65 5.72
C ARG A 79 -8.50 1.97 5.10
N VAL A 80 -7.49 1.95 4.24
CA VAL A 80 -7.05 3.15 3.52
C VAL A 80 -8.16 3.67 2.59
N VAL A 81 -8.80 2.78 1.85
CA VAL A 81 -9.90 3.14 0.93
C VAL A 81 -11.09 3.71 1.69
N GLU A 82 -11.50 3.10 2.81
CA GLU A 82 -12.57 3.61 3.66
C GLU A 82 -12.28 5.03 4.18
N TYR A 83 -11.06 5.26 4.65
CA TYR A 83 -10.63 6.57 5.12
C TYR A 83 -10.69 7.63 4.02
N LEU A 84 -10.13 7.31 2.86
CA LEU A 84 -10.11 8.24 1.72
C LEU A 84 -11.51 8.49 1.16
N ALA A 85 -12.36 7.46 1.12
CA ALA A 85 -13.73 7.58 0.61
C ALA A 85 -14.57 8.58 1.41
N ARG A 86 -14.35 8.68 2.73
CA ARG A 86 -15.01 9.68 3.58
C ARG A 86 -14.66 11.11 3.22
N LYS A 87 -13.54 11.34 2.55
CA LYS A 87 -13.10 12.66 2.06
C LYS A 87 -13.64 12.97 0.65
N GLN A 88 -14.48 12.12 0.12
CA GLN A 88 -15.23 12.29 -1.12
C GLN A 88 -14.39 12.63 -2.36
N PRO A 89 -13.28 11.92 -2.64
CA PRO A 89 -12.54 12.13 -3.87
C PRO A 89 -13.38 11.73 -5.09
N ALA A 90 -13.05 12.25 -6.26
CA ALA A 90 -13.69 11.86 -7.52
C ALA A 90 -13.39 10.40 -7.89
N ALA A 91 -12.18 9.92 -7.57
CA ALA A 91 -11.79 8.53 -7.76
C ALA A 91 -10.66 8.13 -6.80
N ILE A 92 -10.61 6.85 -6.46
CA ILE A 92 -9.48 6.22 -5.77
C ILE A 92 -8.94 5.14 -6.69
N ARG A 93 -7.63 5.17 -6.94
CA ARG A 93 -6.89 4.17 -7.69
C ARG A 93 -5.81 3.58 -6.80
N VAL A 94 -5.41 2.36 -7.07
CA VAL A 94 -4.45 1.63 -6.25
C VAL A 94 -3.31 1.13 -7.12
N ALA A 95 -2.09 1.39 -6.69
CA ALA A 95 -0.88 0.83 -7.26
C ALA A 95 -0.12 0.06 -6.19
N CYS A 96 0.30 -1.16 -6.49
CA CYS A 96 1.18 -1.94 -5.62
C CYS A 96 2.36 -2.52 -6.40
N LEU A 97 3.47 -2.74 -5.70
CA LEU A 97 4.63 -3.35 -6.32
C LEU A 97 4.37 -4.84 -6.56
N VAL A 98 3.83 -5.55 -5.58
CA VAL A 98 3.50 -6.96 -5.68
C VAL A 98 2.06 -7.23 -5.24
N ASP A 99 1.31 -7.91 -6.09
CA ASP A 99 0.03 -8.53 -5.75
C ASP A 99 0.24 -10.05 -5.56
N ARG A 100 -0.01 -10.53 -4.34
CA ARG A 100 0.14 -11.95 -4.00
C ARG A 100 -1.02 -12.83 -4.48
N VAL A 101 -2.07 -12.22 -5.05
CA VAL A 101 -3.29 -12.91 -5.53
C VAL A 101 -4.00 -13.70 -4.42
N THR A 102 -3.96 -13.19 -3.20
CA THR A 102 -4.48 -13.85 -2.00
C THR A 102 -5.50 -12.99 -1.24
N THR A 103 -6.05 -11.96 -1.89
CA THR A 103 -7.04 -11.09 -1.25
C THR A 103 -8.26 -11.87 -0.78
N ARG A 104 -8.70 -11.56 0.43
CA ARG A 104 -9.90 -12.14 1.06
C ARG A 104 -11.09 -11.19 1.05
N LEU A 105 -10.87 -9.97 0.57
CA LEU A 105 -11.85 -8.90 0.50
C LEU A 105 -11.98 -8.44 -0.95
N PRO A 106 -13.11 -7.82 -1.35
CA PRO A 106 -13.34 -7.36 -2.71
C PRO A 106 -12.59 -6.04 -2.99
N VAL A 107 -11.27 -6.07 -2.82
CA VAL A 107 -10.34 -4.98 -3.12
C VAL A 107 -9.29 -5.47 -4.10
N HIS A 108 -8.84 -4.59 -4.99
CA HIS A 108 -7.83 -4.91 -5.98
C HIS A 108 -6.92 -3.70 -6.23
N ALA A 109 -5.77 -3.95 -6.83
CA ALA A 109 -4.90 -2.90 -7.34
C ALA A 109 -5.16 -2.68 -8.84
N ASP A 110 -5.26 -1.42 -9.26
CA ASP A 110 -5.42 -1.04 -10.67
C ASP A 110 -4.10 -1.19 -11.43
N VAL A 111 -2.99 -0.92 -10.73
CA VAL A 111 -1.64 -1.01 -11.29
C VAL A 111 -0.80 -1.93 -10.41
N VAL A 112 -0.17 -2.93 -11.01
CA VAL A 112 0.60 -3.95 -10.32
C VAL A 112 1.95 -4.12 -10.99
N GLY A 113 3.03 -4.07 -10.21
CA GLY A 113 4.38 -4.32 -10.72
C GLY A 113 4.58 -5.80 -11.08
N ALA A 114 4.25 -6.69 -10.15
CA ALA A 114 4.30 -8.13 -10.37
C ALA A 114 3.16 -8.85 -9.65
N ARG A 115 2.54 -9.85 -10.30
CA ARG A 115 1.58 -10.76 -9.68
C ARG A 115 2.28 -12.08 -9.39
N LEU A 116 2.33 -12.45 -8.12
CA LEU A 116 2.99 -13.66 -7.65
C LEU A 116 2.01 -14.43 -6.77
N GLY A 117 1.39 -15.45 -7.33
CA GLY A 117 0.45 -16.35 -6.62
C GLY A 117 1.18 -17.24 -5.62
N ILE A 118 1.44 -16.71 -4.44
CA ILE A 118 2.28 -17.34 -3.42
C ILE A 118 1.46 -17.63 -2.18
N ALA A 119 1.35 -18.93 -1.88
CA ALA A 119 0.66 -19.38 -0.68
C ALA A 119 1.59 -19.45 0.54
N PRO A 120 1.05 -19.31 1.77
CA PRO A 120 1.82 -19.64 2.97
C PRO A 120 2.41 -21.07 2.90
N PRO A 121 3.61 -21.31 3.46
CA PRO A 121 4.39 -20.43 4.33
C PRO A 121 5.32 -19.44 3.61
N ASP A 122 5.31 -19.40 2.29
CA ASP A 122 6.21 -18.57 1.52
C ASP A 122 5.92 -17.07 1.74
N ILE A 123 6.98 -16.27 1.81
CA ILE A 123 6.93 -14.85 2.14
C ILE A 123 7.49 -14.05 0.97
N ILE A 124 6.85 -12.92 0.66
CA ILE A 124 7.40 -11.91 -0.24
C ILE A 124 8.03 -10.80 0.58
N GLU A 125 9.29 -10.51 0.28
CA GLU A 125 9.99 -9.36 0.82
C GLU A 125 10.25 -8.34 -0.30
N CYS A 126 9.73 -7.14 -0.12
CA CYS A 126 10.01 -6.00 -0.98
C CYS A 126 11.11 -5.16 -0.35
N HIS A 127 12.22 -5.04 -1.06
CA HIS A 127 13.33 -4.18 -0.69
C HIS A 127 13.19 -2.87 -1.42
N VAL A 128 13.03 -1.78 -0.69
CA VAL A 128 12.84 -0.44 -1.26
C VAL A 128 13.75 0.56 -0.55
N PRO A 129 14.74 1.15 -1.26
CA PRO A 129 15.57 2.18 -0.65
C PRO A 129 14.72 3.37 -0.16
N PRO A 130 15.08 4.00 0.97
CA PRO A 130 16.31 3.83 1.73
C PRO A 130 16.28 2.74 2.82
N TYR A 131 15.18 2.01 3.00
CA TYR A 131 15.08 0.99 4.04
C TYR A 131 16.02 -0.19 3.78
N GLU A 132 16.15 -0.57 2.53
CA GLU A 132 17.11 -1.57 2.07
C GLU A 132 18.04 -0.94 1.02
N PRO A 133 19.28 -1.47 0.82
CA PRO A 133 20.24 -0.86 -0.12
C PRO A 133 19.82 -0.98 -1.58
N ASP A 134 19.11 -2.07 -1.92
CA ASP A 134 18.73 -2.40 -3.30
C ASP A 134 17.21 -2.39 -3.48
N PHE A 135 16.79 -2.07 -4.70
CA PHE A 135 15.39 -2.19 -5.09
C PHE A 135 15.15 -3.57 -5.72
N ARG A 136 14.56 -4.49 -4.95
CA ARG A 136 14.30 -5.85 -5.40
C ARG A 136 13.09 -6.49 -4.70
N ILE A 137 12.59 -7.56 -5.29
CA ILE A 137 11.55 -8.42 -4.72
C ILE A 137 12.20 -9.78 -4.47
N GLU A 138 12.05 -10.32 -3.28
CA GLU A 138 12.55 -11.65 -2.90
C GLU A 138 11.39 -12.55 -2.47
N LEU A 139 11.45 -13.80 -2.95
CA LEU A 139 10.64 -14.89 -2.42
C LEU A 139 11.47 -15.63 -1.37
N VAL A 140 11.01 -15.57 -0.13
CA VAL A 140 11.65 -16.28 0.99
C VAL A 140 10.83 -17.54 1.30
N GLN A 141 11.48 -18.70 1.17
CA GLN A 141 10.89 -19.98 1.53
C GLN A 141 11.42 -20.41 2.90
N PRO A 142 10.60 -20.35 3.97
CA PRO A 142 11.00 -20.85 5.27
C PRO A 142 11.32 -22.33 5.19
N ALA A 143 12.35 -22.76 5.93
CA ALA A 143 12.69 -24.18 6.01
C ALA A 143 11.46 -24.98 6.45
N ARG A 144 11.02 -25.92 5.63
CA ARG A 144 9.92 -26.82 6.01
C ARG A 144 10.39 -27.71 7.16
N PRO A 145 9.65 -27.82 8.26
CA PRO A 145 9.97 -28.81 9.28
C PRO A 145 9.92 -30.19 8.63
N GLN A 146 10.98 -30.97 8.87
CA GLN A 146 11.07 -32.36 8.44
C GLN A 146 10.10 -33.22 9.23
#